data_9a048bf60540332f034977ffb3227b62
#
_entry.id   9a048bf60540332f034977ffb3227b62
#
_cell.length_a   1.000
_cell.length_b   1.000
_cell.length_c   1.000
_cell.angle_alpha   90.00
_cell.angle_beta   90.00
_cell.angle_gamma   90.00
#
_symmetry.space_group_name_H-M   'P 1'
#
loop_
_entity.id
_entity.type
_entity.pdbx_description
1 polymer ?
#
loop_
_entity_poly.entity_id
_entity_poly.type
_entity_poly.pdbx_seq_one_letter_code
_entity_poly.pdbx_strand_id
1 'polypeptide(L)'
;EVGKDISGVVVGLVEECEPISETHLHVCKVNVGGAEPLQICCGADNVHAGGKYPVALEGAQVYATAKDHVTIEGTMKIKKGKLRGYESCGMLCSGTELGLNEDLYPGAGYNGLLVLPEDAEVGADVKPLLQLDDWIFDIAITANRPDCESIFGIAREVAAILNKPVKTPALDYTESGITKDGFTVTVDAPDLCPRYIAHYVTDVKI
;
A
#
# COMPACT_ATOMS: atom_id res chain seq x y z
N GLU A 1 -9.98 10.89 1.37
CA GLU A 1 -9.07 10.63 0.24
C GLU A 1 -7.71 10.24 0.75
N VAL A 2 -7.24 9.07 0.34
CA VAL A 2 -5.90 8.57 0.68
C VAL A 2 -4.89 9.24 -0.25
N GLY A 3 -3.69 9.54 0.27
CA GLY A 3 -2.60 10.09 -0.55
C GLY A 3 -2.87 11.44 -1.23
N LYS A 4 -3.90 12.20 -0.79
CA LYS A 4 -4.21 13.54 -1.37
C LYS A 4 -3.03 14.50 -1.31
N ASP A 5 -2.22 14.38 -0.26
CA ASP A 5 -1.08 15.25 0.01
C ASP A 5 0.24 14.71 -0.57
N ILE A 6 0.19 13.59 -1.29
CA ILE A 6 1.33 12.97 -1.97
C ILE A 6 1.29 13.31 -3.45
N SER A 7 2.43 13.74 -4.01
CA SER A 7 2.56 14.00 -5.45
C SER A 7 4.00 13.92 -5.91
N GLY A 8 4.22 13.52 -7.17
CA GLY A 8 5.54 13.49 -7.79
C GLY A 8 6.45 12.39 -7.25
N VAL A 9 5.87 11.29 -6.75
CA VAL A 9 6.61 10.12 -6.29
C VAL A 9 6.47 8.99 -7.31
N VAL A 10 7.60 8.45 -7.74
CA VAL A 10 7.67 7.40 -8.78
C VAL A 10 8.42 6.17 -8.28
N VAL A 11 8.26 5.07 -8.98
CA VAL A 11 9.07 3.85 -8.76
C VAL A 11 10.49 4.11 -9.25
N GLY A 12 11.48 3.96 -8.39
CA GLY A 12 12.89 4.04 -8.75
C GLY A 12 13.63 2.75 -8.50
N LEU A 13 14.55 2.43 -9.41
CA LEU A 13 15.50 1.32 -9.29
C LEU A 13 16.87 1.88 -8.90
N VAL A 14 17.41 1.44 -7.80
CA VAL A 14 18.79 1.76 -7.40
C VAL A 14 19.75 0.93 -8.24
N GLU A 15 20.46 1.57 -9.16
CA GLU A 15 21.45 0.91 -10.03
C GLU A 15 22.80 0.75 -9.32
N GLU A 16 23.24 1.79 -8.61
CA GLU A 16 24.49 1.80 -7.84
C GLU A 16 24.22 2.37 -6.44
N CYS A 17 24.90 1.84 -5.44
CA CYS A 17 24.80 2.27 -4.05
C CYS A 17 26.19 2.21 -3.41
N GLU A 18 26.81 3.36 -3.17
CA GLU A 18 28.14 3.48 -2.61
C GLU A 18 28.11 4.15 -1.24
N PRO A 19 28.76 3.57 -0.21
CA PRO A 19 28.81 4.19 1.11
C PRO A 19 29.71 5.44 1.10
N ILE A 20 29.28 6.48 1.82
CA ILE A 20 30.11 7.66 2.08
C ILE A 20 30.97 7.40 3.32
N SER A 21 32.30 7.47 3.16
CA SER A 21 33.26 7.22 4.25
C SER A 21 32.92 8.01 5.52
N GLU A 22 33.05 7.35 6.67
CA GLU A 22 32.82 7.91 8.02
C GLU A 22 31.37 8.38 8.28
N THR A 23 30.39 7.88 7.50
CA THR A 23 28.97 8.19 7.69
C THR A 23 28.12 6.93 7.49
N HIS A 24 26.85 6.99 7.90
CA HIS A 24 25.83 5.99 7.56
C HIS A 24 25.14 6.26 6.21
N LEU A 25 25.61 7.29 5.49
CA LEU A 25 25.00 7.71 4.22
C LEU A 25 25.57 6.95 3.04
N HIS A 26 24.71 6.76 2.04
CA HIS A 26 25.05 6.19 0.75
C HIS A 26 24.76 7.21 -0.36
N VAL A 27 25.60 7.21 -1.41
CA VAL A 27 25.31 7.87 -2.68
C VAL A 27 24.74 6.81 -3.61
N CYS A 28 23.53 7.03 -4.08
CA CYS A 28 22.84 6.11 -4.96
C CYS A 28 22.67 6.74 -6.34
N LYS A 29 22.84 5.94 -7.39
CA LYS A 29 22.33 6.22 -8.74
C LYS A 29 20.99 5.53 -8.90
N VAL A 30 19.95 6.30 -9.12
CA VAL A 30 18.57 5.82 -9.12
C VAL A 30 17.93 6.11 -10.48
N ASN A 31 17.58 5.06 -11.17
CA ASN A 31 16.81 5.12 -12.40
C ASN A 31 15.32 5.35 -12.05
N VAL A 32 14.77 6.43 -12.57
CA VAL A 32 13.37 6.83 -12.38
C VAL A 32 12.60 6.89 -13.71
N GLY A 33 13.06 6.14 -14.72
CA GLY A 33 12.48 6.12 -16.05
C GLY A 33 12.87 7.32 -16.94
N GLY A 34 13.79 8.19 -16.47
CA GLY A 34 14.35 9.30 -17.25
C GLY A 34 15.51 8.90 -18.16
N ALA A 35 16.05 9.87 -18.90
CA ALA A 35 17.18 9.63 -19.80
C ALA A 35 18.49 9.29 -19.04
N GLU A 36 18.66 9.83 -17.86
CA GLU A 36 19.82 9.59 -16.98
C GLU A 36 19.36 9.29 -15.55
N PRO A 37 20.08 8.42 -14.83
CA PRO A 37 19.76 8.15 -13.44
C PRO A 37 20.02 9.38 -12.56
N LEU A 38 19.22 9.54 -11.52
CA LEU A 38 19.37 10.61 -10.53
C LEU A 38 20.38 10.20 -9.46
N GLN A 39 21.22 11.15 -9.03
CA GLN A 39 22.03 10.98 -7.82
C GLN A 39 21.17 11.35 -6.61
N ILE A 40 21.04 10.42 -5.67
CA ILE A 40 20.29 10.59 -4.42
C ILE A 40 21.14 10.10 -3.25
N CYS A 41 21.26 10.92 -2.20
CA CYS A 41 21.88 10.51 -0.95
C CYS A 41 20.82 9.90 -0.01
N CYS A 42 21.11 8.73 0.53
CA CYS A 42 20.22 8.00 1.42
C CYS A 42 20.94 7.54 2.69
N GLY A 43 20.26 7.64 3.83
CA GLY A 43 20.77 7.19 5.13
C GLY A 43 20.09 5.94 5.67
N ALA A 44 19.23 5.30 4.89
CA ALA A 44 18.53 4.10 5.33
C ALA A 44 19.42 2.86 5.20
N ASP A 45 19.38 1.99 6.21
CA ASP A 45 20.22 0.78 6.27
C ASP A 45 19.81 -0.29 5.24
N ASN A 46 18.57 -0.23 4.74
CA ASN A 46 18.04 -1.20 3.79
C ASN A 46 18.16 -0.78 2.32
N VAL A 47 18.86 0.32 2.02
CA VAL A 47 19.14 0.70 0.64
C VAL A 47 20.22 -0.20 0.02
N HIS A 48 19.99 -0.72 -1.17
CA HIS A 48 20.96 -1.54 -1.89
C HIS A 48 20.77 -1.45 -3.40
N ALA A 49 21.82 -1.76 -4.16
CA ALA A 49 21.74 -1.86 -5.60
C ALA A 49 20.82 -3.03 -6.03
N GLY A 50 20.00 -2.81 -7.04
CA GLY A 50 18.95 -3.74 -7.50
C GLY A 50 17.61 -3.58 -6.78
N GLY A 51 17.54 -2.85 -5.66
CA GLY A 51 16.30 -2.60 -4.94
C GLY A 51 15.41 -1.56 -5.64
N LYS A 52 14.09 -1.76 -5.57
CA LYS A 52 13.09 -0.78 -6.02
C LYS A 52 12.44 -0.11 -4.83
N TYR A 53 12.36 1.22 -4.90
CA TYR A 53 11.87 2.07 -3.81
C TYR A 53 11.03 3.22 -4.37
N PRO A 54 10.11 3.80 -3.58
CA PRO A 54 9.47 5.06 -3.94
C PRO A 54 10.48 6.19 -3.93
N VAL A 55 10.49 6.98 -4.98
CA VAL A 55 11.38 8.13 -5.18
C VAL A 55 10.57 9.40 -5.32
N ALA A 56 10.69 10.29 -4.36
CA ALA A 56 10.15 11.64 -4.45
C ALA A 56 11.09 12.50 -5.29
N LEU A 57 10.60 12.94 -6.44
CA LEU A 57 11.34 13.79 -7.39
C LEU A 57 11.43 15.23 -6.87
N GLU A 58 12.27 16.06 -7.51
CA GLU A 58 12.31 17.48 -7.21
C GLU A 58 10.92 18.12 -7.44
N GLY A 59 10.42 18.85 -6.44
CA GLY A 59 9.09 19.44 -6.43
C GLY A 59 7.99 18.51 -5.90
N ALA A 60 8.27 17.24 -5.69
CA ALA A 60 7.35 16.28 -5.07
C ALA A 60 6.92 16.73 -3.68
N GLN A 61 5.71 16.34 -3.29
CA GLN A 61 5.18 16.56 -1.96
C GLN A 61 4.97 15.22 -1.26
N VAL A 62 5.48 15.10 -0.05
CA VAL A 62 5.38 13.92 0.83
C VAL A 62 5.13 14.37 2.26
N TYR A 63 4.82 13.44 3.16
CA TYR A 63 4.70 13.77 4.58
C TYR A 63 6.08 13.99 5.20
N ALA A 64 6.15 14.99 6.08
CA ALA A 64 7.30 15.22 6.95
C ALA A 64 7.13 14.40 8.22
N THR A 65 8.17 13.68 8.62
CA THR A 65 8.16 12.88 9.85
C THR A 65 9.01 13.54 10.94
N ALA A 66 8.62 13.32 12.20
CA ALA A 66 9.42 13.68 13.36
C ALA A 66 10.70 12.84 13.41
N LYS A 67 11.56 13.09 14.42
CA LYS A 67 12.82 12.35 14.61
C LYS A 67 12.64 10.85 14.90
N ASP A 68 11.44 10.44 15.28
CA ASP A 68 11.09 9.04 15.51
C ASP A 68 10.77 8.28 14.20
N HIS A 69 10.72 8.99 13.06
CA HIS A 69 10.35 8.47 11.73
C HIS A 69 8.98 7.80 11.64
N VAL A 70 8.11 8.01 12.64
CA VAL A 70 6.77 7.43 12.73
C VAL A 70 5.69 8.53 12.79
N THR A 71 5.95 9.59 13.56
CA THR A 71 4.98 10.68 13.74
C THR A 71 5.01 11.65 12.56
N ILE A 72 3.85 11.85 11.91
CA ILE A 72 3.70 12.81 10.82
C ILE A 72 3.48 14.21 11.41
N GLU A 73 4.35 15.16 11.03
CA GLU A 73 4.30 16.57 11.48
C GLU A 73 3.71 17.52 10.43
N GLY A 74 3.33 17.02 9.25
CA GLY A 74 2.79 17.80 8.15
C GLY A 74 3.28 17.31 6.80
N THR A 75 3.40 18.21 5.84
CA THR A 75 3.91 17.88 4.49
C THR A 75 5.16 18.69 4.17
N MET A 76 6.02 18.14 3.33
CA MET A 76 7.20 18.83 2.83
C MET A 76 7.33 18.69 1.32
N LYS A 77 7.93 19.71 0.69
CA LYS A 77 8.30 19.66 -0.73
C LYS A 77 9.76 19.28 -0.87
N ILE A 78 10.00 18.31 -1.73
CA ILE A 78 11.36 17.85 -2.02
C ILE A 78 12.07 18.85 -2.90
N LYS A 79 13.29 19.21 -2.50
CA LYS A 79 14.16 20.15 -3.22
C LYS A 79 15.51 19.47 -3.45
N LYS A 80 16.16 19.88 -4.53
CA LYS A 80 17.57 19.53 -4.73
C LYS A 80 18.40 20.06 -3.57
N GLY A 81 19.25 19.21 -3.00
CA GLY A 81 20.07 19.52 -1.83
C GLY A 81 21.50 19.01 -1.95
N LYS A 82 22.30 19.29 -0.93
CA LYS A 82 23.63 18.72 -0.77
C LYS A 82 23.79 18.10 0.61
N LEU A 83 24.24 16.84 0.65
CA LEU A 83 24.55 16.10 1.86
C LEU A 83 26.02 15.68 1.84
N ARG A 84 26.80 16.15 2.82
CA ARG A 84 28.25 15.85 2.92
C ARG A 84 29.05 16.13 1.64
N GLY A 85 28.65 17.15 0.84
CA GLY A 85 29.30 17.52 -0.42
C GLY A 85 28.74 16.89 -1.68
N TYR A 86 27.92 15.85 -1.55
CA TYR A 86 27.25 15.19 -2.67
C TYR A 86 25.89 15.84 -2.95
N GLU A 87 25.57 16.02 -4.22
CA GLU A 87 24.25 16.49 -4.63
C GLU A 87 23.20 15.38 -4.45
N SER A 88 21.99 15.75 -4.01
CA SER A 88 20.83 14.84 -3.94
C SER A 88 19.68 15.47 -4.71
N CYS A 89 19.28 14.83 -5.79
CA CYS A 89 18.24 15.29 -6.75
C CYS A 89 16.90 14.61 -6.53
N GLY A 90 16.52 14.38 -5.27
CA GLY A 90 15.31 13.67 -4.86
C GLY A 90 15.51 13.01 -3.52
N MET A 91 14.52 12.19 -3.12
CA MET A 91 14.52 11.46 -1.86
C MET A 91 13.93 10.07 -2.05
N LEU A 92 14.61 9.05 -1.53
CA LEU A 92 14.01 7.72 -1.36
C LEU A 92 13.11 7.75 -0.13
N CYS A 93 11.90 7.19 -0.23
CA CYS A 93 10.87 7.35 0.79
C CYS A 93 10.64 6.07 1.61
N SER A 94 10.34 6.28 2.88
CA SER A 94 9.75 5.29 3.79
C SER A 94 8.23 5.18 3.57
N GLY A 95 7.59 4.18 4.17
CA GLY A 95 6.13 4.05 4.18
C GLY A 95 5.46 5.24 4.88
N THR A 96 6.01 5.69 6.01
CA THR A 96 5.46 6.82 6.79
C THR A 96 5.46 8.13 6.01
N GLU A 97 6.50 8.41 5.21
CA GLU A 97 6.57 9.60 4.36
C GLU A 97 5.52 9.59 3.22
N LEU A 98 4.96 8.42 2.93
CA LEU A 98 3.84 8.23 2.01
C LEU A 98 2.49 8.14 2.73
N GLY A 99 2.45 8.29 4.05
CA GLY A 99 1.24 8.18 4.86
C GLY A 99 0.74 6.76 5.04
N LEU A 100 1.61 5.77 4.82
CA LEU A 100 1.32 4.36 5.00
C LEU A 100 1.80 3.87 6.36
N ASN A 101 1.16 2.84 6.85
CA ASN A 101 1.56 2.06 8.02
C ASN A 101 1.43 0.55 7.69
N GLU A 102 1.82 -0.31 8.63
CA GLU A 102 1.79 -1.76 8.42
C GLU A 102 0.39 -2.33 8.16
N ASP A 103 -0.67 -1.69 8.70
CA ASP A 103 -2.05 -2.11 8.50
C ASP A 103 -2.57 -1.79 7.08
N LEU A 104 -2.01 -0.76 6.44
CA LEU A 104 -2.39 -0.32 5.10
C LEU A 104 -1.56 -1.00 4.01
N TYR A 105 -0.26 -1.20 4.28
CA TYR A 105 0.64 -1.80 3.32
C TYR A 105 1.75 -2.60 4.02
N PRO A 106 1.93 -3.88 3.71
CA PRO A 106 2.96 -4.71 4.33
C PRO A 106 4.37 -4.14 4.13
N GLY A 107 5.12 -4.02 5.21
CA GLY A 107 6.46 -3.45 5.23
C GLY A 107 6.50 -1.92 5.37
N ALA A 108 5.36 -1.23 5.36
CA ALA A 108 5.33 0.23 5.53
C ALA A 108 5.65 0.69 6.95
N GLY A 109 5.48 -0.18 7.95
CA GLY A 109 5.87 0.07 9.33
C GLY A 109 7.36 -0.09 9.62
N TYR A 110 8.15 -0.54 8.65
CA TYR A 110 9.59 -0.70 8.83
C TYR A 110 10.29 0.66 8.91
N ASN A 111 11.20 0.79 9.88
CA ASN A 111 12.03 1.99 10.02
C ASN A 111 13.16 1.98 8.98
N GLY A 112 12.84 2.40 7.77
CA GLY A 112 13.73 2.42 6.61
C GLY A 112 12.92 2.72 5.34
N LEU A 113 13.48 2.40 4.19
CA LEU A 113 12.79 2.59 2.91
C LEU A 113 11.68 1.55 2.71
N LEU A 114 10.59 1.97 2.11
CA LEU A 114 9.55 1.06 1.63
C LEU A 114 10.07 0.29 0.41
N VAL A 115 10.17 -1.03 0.53
CA VAL A 115 10.59 -1.89 -0.58
C VAL A 115 9.40 -2.17 -1.49
N LEU A 116 9.54 -1.87 -2.77
CA LEU A 116 8.51 -2.13 -3.78
C LEU A 116 8.71 -3.51 -4.42
N PRO A 117 7.64 -4.10 -5.01
CA PRO A 117 7.73 -5.36 -5.72
C PRO A 117 8.74 -5.33 -6.88
N GLU A 118 9.38 -6.46 -7.15
CA GLU A 118 10.39 -6.58 -8.22
C GLU A 118 9.83 -6.30 -9.61
N ASP A 119 8.54 -6.58 -9.83
CA ASP A 119 7.81 -6.36 -11.08
C ASP A 119 7.27 -4.94 -11.23
N ALA A 120 7.43 -4.07 -10.22
CA ALA A 120 7.00 -2.67 -10.31
C ALA A 120 7.70 -1.96 -11.48
N GLU A 121 6.93 -1.25 -12.31
CA GLU A 121 7.44 -0.54 -13.48
C GLU A 121 8.23 0.72 -13.08
N VAL A 122 9.50 0.80 -13.47
CA VAL A 122 10.38 1.92 -13.15
C VAL A 122 9.88 3.20 -13.82
N GLY A 123 9.76 4.27 -13.05
CA GLY A 123 9.24 5.57 -13.51
C GLY A 123 7.72 5.70 -13.42
N ALA A 124 6.99 4.63 -13.13
CA ALA A 124 5.54 4.72 -12.90
C ALA A 124 5.22 5.47 -11.61
N ASP A 125 4.06 6.15 -11.57
CA ASP A 125 3.55 6.77 -10.35
C ASP A 125 3.26 5.68 -9.29
N VAL A 126 3.72 5.91 -8.06
CA VAL A 126 3.54 4.94 -6.97
C VAL A 126 2.10 4.91 -6.44
N LYS A 127 1.28 5.93 -6.69
CA LYS A 127 -0.07 6.02 -6.12
C LYS A 127 -0.95 4.82 -6.47
N PRO A 128 -1.10 4.43 -7.74
CA PRO A 128 -1.89 3.25 -8.10
C PRO A 128 -1.32 1.95 -7.52
N LEU A 129 0.01 1.82 -7.51
CA LEU A 129 0.70 0.64 -6.98
C LEU A 129 0.46 0.45 -5.48
N LEU A 130 0.45 1.56 -4.72
CA LEU A 130 0.29 1.59 -3.27
C LEU A 130 -1.16 1.89 -2.84
N GLN A 131 -2.11 1.92 -3.78
CA GLN A 131 -3.52 2.25 -3.54
C GLN A 131 -3.72 3.59 -2.82
N LEU A 132 -2.87 4.57 -3.11
CA LEU A 132 -2.91 5.92 -2.56
C LEU A 132 -3.85 6.88 -3.32
N ASP A 133 -4.57 6.38 -4.31
CA ASP A 133 -5.55 7.09 -5.14
C ASP A 133 -7.00 6.69 -4.81
N ASP A 134 -7.23 6.23 -3.58
CA ASP A 134 -8.52 5.69 -3.12
C ASP A 134 -9.20 6.61 -2.08
N TRP A 135 -10.40 6.23 -1.71
CA TRP A 135 -11.22 6.89 -0.70
C TRP A 135 -11.60 5.92 0.40
N ILE A 136 -11.25 6.26 1.63
CA ILE A 136 -11.69 5.54 2.82
C ILE A 136 -12.86 6.29 3.42
N PHE A 137 -14.00 5.60 3.60
CA PHE A 137 -15.17 6.10 4.28
C PHE A 137 -15.26 5.48 5.66
N ASP A 138 -15.20 6.31 6.69
CA ASP A 138 -15.54 5.91 8.07
C ASP A 138 -17.04 6.12 8.27
N ILE A 139 -17.79 5.02 8.40
CA ILE A 139 -19.25 5.03 8.41
C ILE A 139 -19.75 4.56 9.79
N ALA A 140 -20.37 5.47 10.51
CA ALA A 140 -21.08 5.14 11.75
C ALA A 140 -22.50 4.62 11.44
N ILE A 141 -22.75 3.36 11.77
CA ILE A 141 -24.05 2.71 11.61
C ILE A 141 -24.85 2.79 12.91
N THR A 142 -26.05 3.30 12.84
CA THR A 142 -26.96 3.40 14.00
C THR A 142 -27.56 2.02 14.33
N ALA A 143 -27.88 1.79 15.62
CA ALA A 143 -28.36 0.50 16.12
C ALA A 143 -29.65 -0.01 15.46
N ASN A 144 -30.43 0.88 14.86
CA ASN A 144 -31.67 0.53 14.14
C ASN A 144 -31.45 0.17 12.67
N ARG A 145 -30.20 0.14 12.19
CA ARG A 145 -29.85 -0.16 10.80
C ARG A 145 -28.83 -1.31 10.68
N PRO A 146 -29.12 -2.48 11.29
CA PRO A 146 -28.20 -3.62 11.22
C PRO A 146 -28.01 -4.15 9.78
N ASP A 147 -28.93 -3.87 8.88
CA ASP A 147 -28.84 -4.18 7.46
C ASP A 147 -27.65 -3.49 6.77
N CYS A 148 -27.17 -2.37 7.32
CA CYS A 148 -26.02 -1.62 6.83
C CYS A 148 -24.67 -2.11 7.39
N GLU A 149 -24.64 -3.11 8.29
CA GLU A 149 -23.40 -3.74 8.77
C GLU A 149 -22.79 -4.72 7.75
N SER A 150 -22.97 -4.43 6.48
CA SER A 150 -22.36 -5.15 5.36
C SER A 150 -22.09 -4.20 4.20
N ILE A 151 -21.06 -4.50 3.43
CA ILE A 151 -20.73 -3.73 2.22
C ILE A 151 -21.92 -3.67 1.26
N PHE A 152 -22.65 -4.80 1.10
CA PHE A 152 -23.80 -4.87 0.23
C PHE A 152 -24.99 -4.05 0.76
N GLY A 153 -25.22 -4.04 2.08
CA GLY A 153 -26.25 -3.21 2.70
C GLY A 153 -25.99 -1.73 2.47
N ILE A 154 -24.74 -1.28 2.68
CA ILE A 154 -24.34 0.11 2.39
C ILE A 154 -24.45 0.42 0.89
N ALA A 155 -24.05 -0.49 0.02
CA ALA A 155 -24.20 -0.30 -1.43
C ALA A 155 -25.65 -0.06 -1.85
N ARG A 156 -26.62 -0.76 -1.22
CA ARG A 156 -28.05 -0.54 -1.46
C ARG A 156 -28.52 0.83 -1.01
N GLU A 157 -28.07 1.31 0.16
CA GLU A 157 -28.41 2.64 0.66
C GLU A 157 -27.83 3.74 -0.24
N VAL A 158 -26.55 3.63 -0.59
CA VAL A 158 -25.91 4.57 -1.51
C VAL A 158 -26.60 4.60 -2.87
N ALA A 159 -26.98 3.43 -3.39
CA ALA A 159 -27.71 3.33 -4.66
C ALA A 159 -29.08 4.00 -4.59
N ALA A 160 -29.80 3.81 -3.47
CA ALA A 160 -31.10 4.46 -3.24
C ALA A 160 -30.95 6.00 -3.15
N ILE A 161 -29.95 6.50 -2.41
CA ILE A 161 -29.69 7.95 -2.27
C ILE A 161 -29.32 8.58 -3.61
N LEU A 162 -28.50 7.89 -4.40
CA LEU A 162 -28.03 8.38 -5.69
C LEU A 162 -28.98 8.06 -6.85
N ASN A 163 -30.09 7.38 -6.58
CA ASN A 163 -31.04 6.87 -7.59
C ASN A 163 -30.32 6.09 -8.70
N LYS A 164 -29.43 5.18 -8.31
CA LYS A 164 -28.67 4.32 -9.22
C LYS A 164 -28.95 2.83 -8.95
N PRO A 165 -28.82 1.97 -9.96
CA PRO A 165 -28.96 0.52 -9.75
C PRO A 165 -27.80 0.00 -8.90
N VAL A 166 -28.06 -0.98 -8.02
CA VAL A 166 -27.04 -1.73 -7.30
C VAL A 166 -26.37 -2.69 -8.27
N LYS A 167 -25.04 -2.68 -8.32
CA LYS A 167 -24.27 -3.72 -8.99
C LYS A 167 -24.15 -4.91 -8.05
N THR A 168 -24.76 -6.02 -8.41
CA THR A 168 -24.62 -7.27 -7.67
C THR A 168 -23.32 -7.95 -8.12
N PRO A 169 -22.43 -8.35 -7.20
CA PRO A 169 -21.27 -9.15 -7.58
C PRO A 169 -21.73 -10.48 -8.19
N ALA A 170 -21.01 -10.96 -9.19
CA ALA A 170 -21.21 -12.28 -9.72
C ALA A 170 -20.90 -13.32 -8.63
N LEU A 171 -21.86 -14.17 -8.34
CA LEU A 171 -21.74 -15.26 -7.37
C LEU A 171 -21.54 -16.61 -8.07
N ASP A 172 -21.14 -16.58 -9.33
CA ASP A 172 -20.93 -17.77 -10.13
C ASP A 172 -19.65 -18.47 -9.68
N TYR A 173 -19.81 -19.66 -9.16
CA TYR A 173 -18.72 -20.57 -8.86
C TYR A 173 -19.11 -22.00 -9.25
N THR A 174 -18.13 -22.80 -9.57
CA THR A 174 -18.33 -24.21 -9.90
C THR A 174 -17.87 -25.06 -8.72
N GLU A 175 -18.81 -25.83 -8.16
CA GLU A 175 -18.45 -26.82 -7.16
C GLU A 175 -17.72 -27.99 -7.83
N SER A 176 -16.54 -28.33 -7.33
CA SER A 176 -15.79 -29.47 -7.83
C SER A 176 -16.40 -30.81 -7.44
N GLY A 177 -17.27 -30.82 -6.43
CA GLY A 177 -17.85 -32.02 -5.85
C GLY A 177 -16.84 -32.90 -5.09
N ILE A 178 -15.60 -32.42 -4.96
CA ILE A 178 -14.54 -33.14 -4.26
C ILE A 178 -14.53 -32.69 -2.81
N THR A 179 -14.77 -33.63 -1.90
CA THR A 179 -14.61 -33.42 -0.46
C THR A 179 -13.21 -33.87 -0.06
N LYS A 180 -12.51 -33.08 0.73
CA LYS A 180 -11.22 -33.50 1.26
C LYS A 180 -11.41 -34.61 2.31
N ASP A 181 -10.64 -35.66 2.22
CA ASP A 181 -10.63 -36.74 3.19
C ASP A 181 -10.47 -36.20 4.62
N GLY A 182 -11.33 -36.62 5.52
CA GLY A 182 -11.33 -36.20 6.92
C GLY A 182 -12.16 -34.94 7.23
N PHE A 183 -12.75 -34.26 6.22
CA PHE A 183 -13.69 -33.17 6.47
C PHE A 183 -15.11 -33.71 6.53
N THR A 184 -15.69 -33.70 7.73
CA THR A 184 -17.06 -34.21 7.98
C THR A 184 -17.83 -33.17 8.81
N VAL A 185 -19.09 -32.95 8.44
CA VAL A 185 -20.02 -32.12 9.21
C VAL A 185 -21.13 -33.04 9.74
N THR A 186 -21.31 -33.07 11.06
CA THR A 186 -22.37 -33.80 11.72
C THR A 186 -23.29 -32.84 12.48
N VAL A 187 -24.59 -33.01 12.33
CA VAL A 187 -25.58 -32.24 13.08
C VAL A 187 -26.20 -33.16 14.14
N ASP A 188 -25.80 -32.98 15.40
CA ASP A 188 -26.21 -33.81 16.52
C ASP A 188 -27.65 -33.50 17.02
N ALA A 189 -28.12 -32.27 16.76
CA ALA A 189 -29.43 -31.79 17.16
C ALA A 189 -30.26 -31.30 15.94
N PRO A 190 -30.77 -32.17 15.08
CA PRO A 190 -31.46 -31.79 13.85
C PRO A 190 -32.81 -31.09 14.09
N ASP A 191 -33.40 -31.25 15.26
CA ASP A 191 -34.57 -30.52 15.71
C ASP A 191 -34.30 -29.03 16.00
N LEU A 192 -33.11 -28.71 16.46
CA LEU A 192 -32.67 -27.33 16.75
C LEU A 192 -31.97 -26.71 15.56
N CYS A 193 -31.24 -27.49 14.77
CA CYS A 193 -30.53 -27.06 13.58
C CYS A 193 -30.95 -27.93 12.37
N PRO A 194 -32.10 -27.66 11.77
CA PRO A 194 -32.66 -28.54 10.72
C PRO A 194 -31.85 -28.51 9.43
N ARG A 195 -30.97 -27.52 9.26
CA ARG A 195 -30.12 -27.40 8.05
C ARG A 195 -28.83 -26.71 8.39
N TYR A 196 -27.71 -27.34 8.03
CA TYR A 196 -26.37 -26.77 8.07
C TYR A 196 -25.71 -26.91 6.71
N ILE A 197 -25.08 -25.83 6.22
CA ILE A 197 -24.35 -25.81 4.93
C ILE A 197 -22.91 -25.48 5.23
N ALA A 198 -21.99 -26.29 4.72
CA ALA A 198 -20.56 -26.03 4.78
C ALA A 198 -19.96 -26.10 3.38
N HIS A 199 -19.05 -25.17 3.10
CA HIS A 199 -18.25 -25.17 1.88
C HIS A 199 -16.77 -25.28 2.27
N TYR A 200 -16.05 -26.12 1.56
CA TYR A 200 -14.60 -26.25 1.68
C TYR A 200 -13.94 -25.56 0.48
N VAL A 201 -13.08 -24.59 0.76
CA VAL A 201 -12.41 -23.80 -0.26
C VAL A 201 -10.92 -24.10 -0.19
N THR A 202 -10.30 -24.45 -1.32
CA THR A 202 -8.86 -24.72 -1.43
C THR A 202 -8.19 -23.68 -2.32
N ASP A 203 -6.87 -23.66 -2.28
CA ASP A 203 -6.03 -22.84 -3.15
C ASP A 203 -6.30 -21.34 -3.06
N VAL A 204 -6.69 -20.88 -1.87
CA VAL A 204 -6.89 -19.46 -1.59
C VAL A 204 -5.54 -18.75 -1.68
N LYS A 205 -5.46 -17.72 -2.51
CA LYS A 205 -4.32 -16.79 -2.60
C LYS A 205 -4.71 -15.50 -1.90
N ILE A 206 -3.86 -15.06 -1.01
CA ILE A 206 -3.94 -13.78 -0.30
C ILE A 206 -2.93 -12.84 -0.95
#